data_866330632866c626552d732214dfe5c0
#
_entry.id   866330632866c626552d732214dfe5c0
#
_cell.length_a   1.000
_cell.length_b   1.000
_cell.length_c   1.000
_cell.angle_alpha   90.00
_cell.angle_beta   90.00
_cell.angle_gamma   90.00
#
_symmetry.space_group_name_H-M   'P 1'
#
loop_
_entity.id
_entity.type
_entity.pdbx_description
1 polymer ?
#
loop_
_entity_poly.entity_id
_entity_poly.type
_entity_poly.pdbx_seq_one_letter_code
_entity_poly.pdbx_strand_id
1 'polypeptide(L)'
;VSCNTTGLSRLVAPLSEAYGVEKVRATLVRRGGDPTQNSRGPINDILPDPISIPSHHGPDVQTIFPDLAIDTMGLKVPATLMHVHALNVTLESDVTAAHVRQLLESESRIYVIPEGFGLDGAGKLKDFALDAGRPRGDIWENCVWGESIAVEGRDLYLFEAIHQESDVIPENVDAIRAMTDVADAAESIDRTNRTLGVGLAGDPAGFSGPDTAGAEAADD
;
A
#
# COMPACT_ATOMS: atom_id res chain seq x y z
N VAL A 1 0.92 -10.19 12.56
CA VAL A 1 1.13 -9.39 11.34
C VAL A 1 0.57 -8.00 11.58
N SER A 2 1.30 -6.95 11.26
CA SER A 2 0.80 -5.58 11.30
C SER A 2 0.49 -5.08 9.88
N CYS A 3 -0.38 -4.08 9.78
CA CYS A 3 -0.71 -3.45 8.50
C CYS A 3 0.54 -2.95 7.73
N ASN A 4 1.44 -2.26 8.42
CA ASN A 4 2.68 -1.79 7.79
C ASN A 4 3.59 -2.93 7.35
N THR A 5 3.70 -4.01 8.14
CA THR A 5 4.47 -5.21 7.77
C THR A 5 3.86 -5.88 6.54
N THR A 6 2.53 -6.00 6.49
CA THR A 6 1.81 -6.54 5.32
C THR A 6 2.06 -5.69 4.09
N GLY A 7 1.88 -4.36 4.21
CA GLY A 7 2.10 -3.44 3.10
C GLY A 7 3.51 -3.55 2.52
N LEU A 8 4.52 -3.43 3.38
CA LEU A 8 5.93 -3.54 2.96
C LEU A 8 6.24 -4.92 2.36
N SER A 9 5.74 -6.01 2.94
CA SER A 9 6.03 -7.36 2.47
C SER A 9 5.44 -7.64 1.10
N ARG A 10 4.24 -7.13 0.80
CA ARG A 10 3.62 -7.28 -0.52
C ARG A 10 4.39 -6.61 -1.65
N LEU A 11 5.11 -5.52 -1.35
CA LEU A 11 6.00 -4.87 -2.32
C LEU A 11 7.36 -5.56 -2.40
N VAL A 12 7.93 -5.90 -1.24
CA VAL A 12 9.27 -6.50 -1.17
C VAL A 12 9.31 -7.87 -1.83
N ALA A 13 8.29 -8.72 -1.66
CA ALA A 13 8.28 -10.08 -2.19
C ALA A 13 8.48 -10.12 -3.72
N PRO A 14 7.61 -9.52 -4.54
CA PRO A 14 7.77 -9.57 -5.99
C PRO A 14 9.02 -8.84 -6.48
N LEU A 15 9.42 -7.73 -5.85
CA LEU A 15 10.64 -7.02 -6.21
C LEU A 15 11.89 -7.86 -5.92
N SER A 16 11.92 -8.56 -4.78
CA SER A 16 13.03 -9.46 -4.44
C SER A 16 13.14 -10.64 -5.39
N GLU A 17 12.00 -11.22 -5.76
CA GLU A 17 11.95 -12.36 -6.67
C GLU A 17 12.37 -11.97 -8.09
N ALA A 18 11.91 -10.82 -8.58
CA ALA A 18 12.15 -10.41 -9.97
C ALA A 18 13.51 -9.74 -10.17
N TYR A 19 13.99 -8.94 -9.22
CA TYR A 19 15.13 -8.03 -9.42
C TYR A 19 16.21 -8.13 -8.35
N GLY A 20 15.94 -8.84 -7.24
CA GLY A 20 16.75 -8.76 -6.02
C GLY A 20 16.59 -7.41 -5.31
N VAL A 21 16.65 -7.40 -4.00
CA VAL A 21 16.56 -6.18 -3.19
C VAL A 21 17.79 -6.08 -2.28
N GLU A 22 18.63 -5.08 -2.55
CA GLU A 22 19.81 -4.79 -1.74
C GLU A 22 19.41 -4.09 -0.43
N LYS A 23 18.53 -3.07 -0.51
CA LYS A 23 18.10 -2.31 0.67
C LYS A 23 16.75 -1.63 0.48
N VAL A 24 15.96 -1.63 1.56
CA VAL A 24 14.71 -0.85 1.65
C VAL A 24 14.87 0.28 2.67
N ARG A 25 14.41 1.47 2.31
CA ARG A 25 14.24 2.63 3.20
C ARG A 25 12.79 3.06 3.12
N ALA A 26 12.07 3.02 4.24
CA ALA A 26 10.65 3.35 4.26
C ALA A 26 10.33 4.39 5.32
N THR A 27 9.66 5.46 4.90
CA THR A 27 9.03 6.41 5.81
C THR A 27 7.54 6.12 5.86
N LEU A 28 7.05 5.76 7.04
CA LEU A 28 5.68 5.34 7.30
C LEU A 28 4.89 6.51 7.88
N VAL A 29 4.08 7.17 7.04
CA VAL A 29 3.17 8.23 7.47
C VAL A 29 1.87 7.58 7.94
N ARG A 30 1.71 7.52 9.27
CA ARG A 30 0.65 6.78 9.92
C ARG A 30 -0.45 7.71 10.40
N ARG A 31 -1.70 7.31 10.23
CA ARG A 31 -2.81 8.03 10.87
C ARG A 31 -2.63 8.08 12.39
N GLY A 32 -3.00 9.19 13.01
CA GLY A 32 -2.84 9.44 14.44
C GLY A 32 -3.88 8.77 15.33
N GLY A 33 -5.03 8.39 14.78
CA GLY A 33 -6.11 7.75 15.52
C GLY A 33 -7.13 7.09 14.59
N ASP A 34 -7.95 6.21 15.15
CA ASP A 34 -9.12 5.68 14.46
C ASP A 34 -10.21 6.74 14.32
N PRO A 35 -11.08 6.67 13.28
CA PRO A 35 -12.22 7.57 13.16
C PRO A 35 -13.15 7.56 14.39
N THR A 36 -13.14 6.47 15.15
CA THR A 36 -13.92 6.31 16.37
C THR A 36 -13.18 6.66 17.66
N GLN A 37 -11.87 6.93 17.57
CA GLN A 37 -11.08 7.35 18.74
C GLN A 37 -11.29 8.82 19.05
N ASN A 38 -11.61 9.12 20.31
CA ASN A 38 -11.80 10.48 20.80
C ASN A 38 -10.71 10.94 21.79
N SER A 39 -9.64 10.18 21.99
CA SER A 39 -8.69 10.43 23.07
C SER A 39 -7.22 10.14 22.79
N ARG A 40 -6.78 9.89 21.58
CA ARG A 40 -5.35 9.65 21.27
C ARG A 40 -4.99 10.06 19.85
N GLY A 41 -3.82 10.62 19.69
CA GLY A 41 -3.23 11.01 18.42
C GLY A 41 -3.04 12.51 18.31
N PRO A 42 -2.19 12.98 17.39
CA PRO A 42 -1.98 14.39 17.15
C PRO A 42 -3.24 15.00 16.52
N ILE A 43 -3.63 16.19 17.00
CA ILE A 43 -4.72 16.98 16.43
C ILE A 43 -4.14 18.03 15.47
N ASN A 44 -3.05 18.70 15.90
CA ASN A 44 -2.38 19.74 15.13
C ASN A 44 -0.86 19.60 15.21
N ASP A 45 -0.38 18.36 15.17
CA ASP A 45 1.05 18.08 15.33
C ASP A 45 1.48 16.89 14.45
N ILE A 46 2.77 16.76 14.21
CA ILE A 46 3.40 15.61 13.55
C ILE A 46 4.39 15.01 14.53
N LEU A 47 4.17 13.75 14.89
CA LEU A 47 4.96 13.07 15.90
C LEU A 47 5.83 11.97 15.27
N PRO A 48 7.17 12.01 15.42
CA PRO A 48 7.99 10.82 15.22
C PRO A 48 7.52 9.69 16.13
N ASP A 49 7.32 8.48 15.57
CA ASP A 49 6.79 7.35 16.33
C ASP A 49 7.39 6.01 15.88
N PRO A 50 8.44 5.54 16.55
CA PRO A 50 9.19 6.18 17.65
C PRO A 50 10.13 7.28 17.17
N ILE A 51 10.66 8.08 18.10
CA ILE A 51 11.75 9.05 17.80
C ILE A 51 13.05 8.31 17.44
N SER A 52 13.25 7.13 18.00
CA SER A 52 14.41 6.28 17.70
C SER A 52 14.28 5.58 16.35
N ILE A 53 15.40 5.46 15.64
CA ILE A 53 15.51 4.78 14.35
C ILE A 53 16.41 3.53 14.52
N PRO A 54 16.05 2.42 13.87
CA PRO A 54 14.85 2.15 13.08
C PRO A 54 13.58 1.98 13.92
N SER A 55 12.40 2.15 13.33
CA SER A 55 11.15 1.75 13.97
C SER A 55 11.02 0.22 13.97
N HIS A 56 10.15 -0.33 14.81
CA HIS A 56 9.95 -1.79 14.92
C HIS A 56 9.45 -2.45 13.63
N HIS A 57 8.91 -1.69 12.67
CA HIS A 57 8.35 -2.23 11.43
C HIS A 57 9.41 -2.89 10.53
N GLY A 58 10.66 -2.38 10.53
CA GLY A 58 11.75 -3.03 9.81
C GLY A 58 12.05 -4.43 10.36
N PRO A 59 12.36 -4.57 11.66
CA PRO A 59 12.48 -5.88 12.33
C PRO A 59 11.28 -6.80 12.12
N ASP A 60 10.05 -6.28 12.11
CA ASP A 60 8.85 -7.09 11.83
C ASP A 60 8.88 -7.67 10.41
N VAL A 61 9.28 -6.89 9.39
CA VAL A 61 9.46 -7.38 7.99
C VAL A 61 10.58 -8.41 7.92
N GLN A 62 11.66 -8.23 8.68
CA GLN A 62 12.77 -9.20 8.74
C GLN A 62 12.37 -10.56 9.35
N THR A 63 11.23 -10.67 10.03
CA THR A 63 10.69 -11.99 10.43
C THR A 63 10.26 -12.82 9.23
N ILE A 64 9.97 -12.19 8.10
CA ILE A 64 9.56 -12.82 6.83
C ILE A 64 10.76 -12.91 5.87
N PHE A 65 11.57 -11.85 5.82
CA PHE A 65 12.77 -11.73 4.97
C PHE A 65 14.01 -11.50 5.85
N PRO A 66 14.59 -12.58 6.44
CA PRO A 66 15.64 -12.44 7.48
C PRO A 66 16.89 -11.70 7.03
N ASP A 67 17.25 -11.81 5.76
CA ASP A 67 18.48 -11.23 5.18
C ASP A 67 18.25 -9.84 4.58
N LEU A 68 17.01 -9.31 4.60
CA LEU A 68 16.68 -8.03 4.01
C LEU A 68 17.29 -6.88 4.83
N ALA A 69 18.09 -6.04 4.19
CA ALA A 69 18.50 -4.76 4.76
C ALA A 69 17.33 -3.78 4.67
N ILE A 70 16.73 -3.41 5.81
CA ILE A 70 15.59 -2.51 5.87
C ILE A 70 15.69 -1.53 7.02
N ASP A 71 15.55 -0.23 6.70
CA ASP A 71 15.42 0.84 7.69
C ASP A 71 14.03 1.47 7.58
N THR A 72 13.37 1.65 8.72
CA THR A 72 12.05 2.25 8.77
C THR A 72 11.98 3.41 9.75
N MET A 73 11.29 4.47 9.35
CA MET A 73 10.96 5.63 10.17
C MET A 73 9.44 5.80 10.22
N GLY A 74 8.88 6.09 11.38
CA GLY A 74 7.44 6.27 11.54
C GLY A 74 7.10 7.72 11.92
N LEU A 75 6.04 8.25 11.33
CA LEU A 75 5.42 9.51 11.68
C LEU A 75 3.94 9.30 11.97
N LYS A 76 3.41 9.89 13.05
CA LYS A 76 1.96 10.03 13.26
C LYS A 76 1.52 11.41 12.83
N VAL A 77 0.48 11.47 12.04
CA VAL A 77 -0.10 12.72 11.51
C VAL A 77 -1.58 12.84 11.87
N PRO A 78 -2.16 14.05 11.85
CA PRO A 78 -3.59 14.28 12.12
C PRO A 78 -4.48 13.78 10.98
N ALA A 79 -4.40 12.50 10.66
CA ALA A 79 -5.22 11.82 9.67
C ALA A 79 -5.97 10.66 10.34
N THR A 80 -7.11 10.28 9.78
CA THR A 80 -7.97 9.21 10.29
C THR A 80 -8.12 8.06 9.30
N LEU A 81 -7.68 8.25 8.05
CA LEU A 81 -7.84 7.28 6.97
C LEU A 81 -6.49 6.86 6.43
N MET A 82 -6.28 5.55 6.37
CA MET A 82 -5.14 4.90 5.72
C MET A 82 -3.77 5.30 6.31
N HIS A 83 -2.75 4.57 5.92
CA HIS A 83 -1.35 4.95 6.07
C HIS A 83 -0.76 5.18 4.69
N VAL A 84 0.25 6.03 4.60
CA VAL A 84 1.02 6.23 3.36
C VAL A 84 2.47 5.90 3.64
N HIS A 85 3.08 5.10 2.79
CA HIS A 85 4.51 4.80 2.85
C HIS A 85 5.21 5.52 1.70
N ALA A 86 6.30 6.22 2.03
CA ALA A 86 7.26 6.71 1.06
C ALA A 86 8.45 5.74 1.07
N LEU A 87 8.70 5.10 -0.06
CA LEU A 87 9.71 4.05 -0.19
C LEU A 87 10.82 4.46 -1.13
N ASN A 88 12.05 4.13 -0.72
CA ASN A 88 13.21 4.03 -1.58
C ASN A 88 13.76 2.60 -1.46
N VAL A 89 13.85 1.91 -2.59
CA VAL A 89 14.33 0.52 -2.67
C VAL A 89 15.51 0.48 -3.61
N THR A 90 16.69 0.10 -3.09
CA THR A 90 17.86 -0.18 -3.92
C THR A 90 17.76 -1.63 -4.41
N LEU A 91 17.67 -1.82 -5.72
CA LEU A 91 17.57 -3.12 -6.37
C LEU A 91 18.98 -3.66 -6.71
N GLU A 92 19.09 -4.98 -6.86
CA GLU A 92 20.36 -5.61 -7.30
C GLU A 92 20.55 -5.51 -8.81
N SER A 93 19.46 -5.40 -9.56
CA SER A 93 19.45 -5.34 -11.02
C SER A 93 19.00 -3.96 -11.53
N ASP A 94 19.50 -3.58 -12.71
CA ASP A 94 19.00 -2.41 -13.43
C ASP A 94 17.59 -2.69 -13.96
N VAL A 95 16.68 -1.77 -13.69
CA VAL A 95 15.28 -1.88 -14.12
C VAL A 95 14.77 -0.54 -14.65
N THR A 96 13.60 -0.54 -15.28
CA THR A 96 12.90 0.68 -15.67
C THR A 96 11.60 0.83 -14.85
N ALA A 97 11.12 2.06 -14.69
CA ALA A 97 9.85 2.31 -14.02
C ALA A 97 8.69 1.53 -14.69
N ALA A 98 8.73 1.36 -16.01
CA ALA A 98 7.73 0.58 -16.74
C ALA A 98 7.75 -0.92 -16.36
N HIS A 99 8.92 -1.51 -16.19
CA HIS A 99 9.04 -2.91 -15.76
C HIS A 99 8.54 -3.10 -14.32
N VAL A 100 8.88 -2.18 -13.42
CA VAL A 100 8.37 -2.20 -12.04
C VAL A 100 6.85 -2.06 -12.03
N ARG A 101 6.29 -1.10 -12.78
CA ARG A 101 4.84 -0.94 -12.91
C ARG A 101 4.18 -2.24 -13.36
N GLN A 102 4.66 -2.85 -14.45
CA GLN A 102 4.11 -4.08 -14.99
C GLN A 102 4.16 -5.23 -13.97
N LEU A 103 5.26 -5.36 -13.22
CA LEU A 103 5.38 -6.34 -12.15
C LEU A 103 4.31 -6.10 -11.08
N LEU A 104 4.17 -4.86 -10.56
CA LEU A 104 3.20 -4.55 -9.52
C LEU A 104 1.75 -4.71 -9.99
N GLU A 105 1.45 -4.39 -11.25
CA GLU A 105 0.13 -4.60 -11.87
C GLU A 105 -0.23 -6.09 -12.02
N SER A 106 0.77 -6.99 -12.05
CA SER A 106 0.52 -8.44 -12.08
C SER A 106 0.19 -9.03 -10.71
N GLU A 107 0.42 -8.29 -9.62
CA GLU A 107 0.19 -8.74 -8.27
C GLU A 107 -1.27 -8.55 -7.84
N SER A 108 -1.96 -9.64 -7.50
CA SER A 108 -3.40 -9.62 -7.20
C SER A 108 -3.80 -8.75 -6.01
N ARG A 109 -2.86 -8.47 -5.09
CA ARG A 109 -3.10 -7.68 -3.88
C ARG A 109 -2.41 -6.32 -3.91
N ILE A 110 -2.02 -5.87 -5.10
CA ILE A 110 -1.52 -4.53 -5.35
C ILE A 110 -2.42 -3.88 -6.40
N TYR A 111 -2.87 -2.67 -6.14
CA TYR A 111 -3.59 -1.84 -7.08
C TYR A 111 -2.71 -0.66 -7.49
N VAL A 112 -2.20 -0.70 -8.71
CA VAL A 112 -1.47 0.45 -9.27
C VAL A 112 -2.48 1.45 -9.79
N ILE A 113 -2.57 2.60 -9.14
CA ILE A 113 -3.49 3.68 -9.49
C ILE A 113 -3.08 4.26 -10.84
N PRO A 114 -3.98 4.25 -11.85
CA PRO A 114 -3.67 4.81 -13.16
C PRO A 114 -3.37 6.31 -13.10
N GLU A 115 -2.47 6.76 -13.97
CA GLU A 115 -2.15 8.18 -14.12
C GLU A 115 -3.38 8.98 -14.53
N GLY A 116 -3.52 10.17 -13.94
CA GLY A 116 -4.65 11.06 -14.26
C GLY A 116 -6.02 10.60 -13.72
N PHE A 117 -6.08 9.53 -12.93
CA PHE A 117 -7.34 9.00 -12.40
C PHE A 117 -7.92 9.85 -11.25
N GLY A 118 -7.19 10.86 -10.77
CA GLY A 118 -7.67 11.82 -9.77
C GLY A 118 -7.69 11.28 -8.33
N LEU A 119 -7.18 10.08 -8.08
CA LEU A 119 -7.07 9.49 -6.74
C LEU A 119 -5.76 9.92 -6.06
N ASP A 120 -5.57 11.20 -5.85
CA ASP A 120 -4.32 11.81 -5.38
C ASP A 120 -4.15 11.84 -3.84
N GLY A 121 -5.04 11.16 -3.10
CA GLY A 121 -4.97 11.12 -1.64
C GLY A 121 -5.74 9.96 -1.02
N ALA A 122 -5.36 9.62 0.22
CA ALA A 122 -5.93 8.50 0.97
C ALA A 122 -7.45 8.61 1.19
N GLY A 123 -7.99 9.82 1.35
CA GLY A 123 -9.44 10.05 1.45
C GLY A 123 -10.17 9.67 0.17
N LYS A 124 -9.65 10.10 -0.99
CA LYS A 124 -10.23 9.77 -2.30
C LYS A 124 -10.18 8.26 -2.60
N LEU A 125 -9.12 7.57 -2.18
CA LEU A 125 -9.05 6.10 -2.27
C LEU A 125 -10.17 5.42 -1.49
N LYS A 126 -10.47 5.94 -0.31
CA LYS A 126 -11.56 5.44 0.53
C LYS A 126 -12.92 5.64 -0.12
N ASP A 127 -13.16 6.82 -0.69
CA ASP A 127 -14.39 7.13 -1.43
C ASP A 127 -14.52 6.26 -2.67
N PHE A 128 -13.44 6.09 -3.44
CA PHE A 128 -13.39 5.19 -4.59
C PHE A 128 -13.77 3.75 -4.23
N ALA A 129 -13.27 3.23 -3.10
CA ALA A 129 -13.63 1.89 -2.66
C ALA A 129 -15.13 1.76 -2.31
N LEU A 130 -15.73 2.81 -1.75
CA LEU A 130 -17.19 2.85 -1.53
C LEU A 130 -17.95 2.84 -2.85
N ASP A 131 -17.53 3.64 -3.82
CA ASP A 131 -18.14 3.72 -5.15
C ASP A 131 -17.96 2.42 -5.95
N ALA A 132 -16.84 1.71 -5.72
CA ALA A 132 -16.61 0.36 -6.25
C ALA A 132 -17.46 -0.73 -5.56
N GLY A 133 -18.39 -0.36 -4.70
CA GLY A 133 -19.36 -1.26 -4.07
C GLY A 133 -18.84 -1.97 -2.82
N ARG A 134 -17.75 -1.50 -2.21
CA ARG A 134 -17.25 -2.04 -0.94
C ARG A 134 -17.95 -1.35 0.23
N PRO A 135 -18.83 -2.04 0.99
CA PRO A 135 -19.80 -1.39 1.90
C PRO A 135 -19.19 -0.51 2.98
N ARG A 136 -17.95 -0.77 3.39
CA ARG A 136 -17.22 0.03 4.39
C ARG A 136 -16.07 0.81 3.77
N GLY A 137 -15.94 0.79 2.44
CA GLY A 137 -14.78 1.29 1.74
C GLY A 137 -13.51 0.50 2.11
N ASP A 138 -13.63 -0.81 2.37
CA ASP A 138 -12.49 -1.67 2.66
C ASP A 138 -11.59 -1.78 1.43
N ILE A 139 -10.29 -1.59 1.63
CA ILE A 139 -9.29 -1.74 0.59
C ILE A 139 -8.33 -2.85 1.04
N TRP A 140 -8.44 -3.99 0.36
CA TRP A 140 -7.62 -5.17 0.67
C TRP A 140 -6.21 -5.04 0.10
N GLU A 141 -6.08 -4.25 -0.96
CA GLU A 141 -4.88 -4.08 -1.75
C GLU A 141 -3.98 -2.97 -1.20
N ASN A 142 -2.68 -3.10 -1.45
CA ASN A 142 -1.80 -1.92 -1.43
C ASN A 142 -2.15 -1.05 -2.63
N CYS A 143 -2.39 0.23 -2.42
CA CYS A 143 -2.63 1.18 -3.49
C CYS A 143 -1.32 1.93 -3.82
N VAL A 144 -0.71 1.64 -4.95
CA VAL A 144 0.52 2.30 -5.40
C VAL A 144 0.16 3.40 -6.39
N TRP A 145 0.57 4.63 -6.13
CA TRP A 145 0.42 5.71 -7.12
C TRP A 145 1.35 5.48 -8.30
N GLY A 146 0.79 5.09 -9.44
CA GLY A 146 1.56 4.78 -10.64
C GLY A 146 2.47 5.93 -11.10
N GLU A 147 2.02 7.18 -10.96
CA GLU A 147 2.81 8.39 -11.26
C GLU A 147 4.05 8.53 -10.35
N SER A 148 4.04 7.92 -9.17
CA SER A 148 5.14 7.99 -8.22
C SER A 148 6.25 6.97 -8.48
N ILE A 149 6.03 5.99 -9.36
CA ILE A 149 7.02 4.96 -9.69
C ILE A 149 8.14 5.60 -10.51
N ALA A 150 9.27 5.84 -9.88
CA ALA A 150 10.44 6.43 -10.49
C ALA A 150 11.68 5.55 -10.21
N VAL A 151 12.57 5.46 -11.20
CA VAL A 151 13.82 4.70 -11.08
C VAL A 151 14.97 5.59 -11.49
N GLU A 152 15.98 5.68 -10.63
CA GLU A 152 17.25 6.35 -10.89
C GLU A 152 18.41 5.37 -10.62
N GLY A 153 19.03 4.89 -11.68
CA GLY A 153 20.00 3.80 -11.59
C GLY A 153 19.33 2.51 -11.08
N ARG A 154 19.72 2.07 -9.88
CA ARG A 154 19.12 0.92 -9.19
C ARG A 154 18.15 1.32 -8.07
N ASP A 155 17.96 2.61 -7.85
CA ASP A 155 17.07 3.13 -6.81
C ASP A 155 15.67 3.34 -7.36
N LEU A 156 14.73 2.58 -6.82
CA LEU A 156 13.30 2.71 -7.04
C LEU A 156 12.69 3.62 -5.96
N TYR A 157 11.86 4.55 -6.38
CA TYR A 157 11.06 5.40 -5.51
C TYR A 157 9.58 5.20 -5.82
N LEU A 158 8.75 5.12 -4.79
CA LEU A 158 7.29 5.09 -4.96
C LEU A 158 6.57 5.50 -3.68
N PHE A 159 5.31 5.88 -3.84
CA PHE A 159 4.35 5.99 -2.74
C PHE A 159 3.30 4.89 -2.82
N GLU A 160 2.96 4.34 -1.66
CA GLU A 160 1.80 3.46 -1.52
C GLU A 160 0.92 3.91 -0.37
N ALA A 161 -0.37 3.60 -0.46
CA ALA A 161 -1.31 3.72 0.65
C ALA A 161 -1.84 2.34 1.02
N ILE A 162 -2.03 2.11 2.32
CA ILE A 162 -2.61 0.89 2.87
C ILE A 162 -3.77 1.21 3.80
N HIS A 163 -4.84 0.42 3.71
CA HIS A 163 -6.00 0.55 4.58
C HIS A 163 -5.86 -0.40 5.77
N GLN A 164 -5.25 0.08 6.85
CA GLN A 164 -4.81 -0.76 7.97
C GLN A 164 -5.91 -1.55 8.68
N GLU A 165 -7.18 -1.24 8.45
CA GLU A 165 -8.31 -2.00 9.00
C GLU A 165 -8.63 -3.24 8.18
N SER A 166 -8.19 -3.29 6.92
CA SER A 166 -8.56 -4.35 5.99
C SER A 166 -7.39 -5.05 5.31
N ASP A 167 -6.26 -4.38 5.09
CA ASP A 167 -5.13 -4.94 4.35
C ASP A 167 -4.56 -6.25 4.92
N VAL A 168 -4.66 -6.45 6.24
CA VAL A 168 -4.17 -7.66 6.93
C VAL A 168 -5.14 -8.85 6.86
N ILE A 169 -6.40 -8.63 6.47
CA ILE A 169 -7.42 -9.68 6.54
C ILE A 169 -7.13 -10.83 5.58
N PRO A 170 -6.76 -10.60 4.31
CA PRO A 170 -6.42 -11.67 3.39
C PRO A 170 -5.33 -12.59 3.95
N GLU A 171 -4.24 -12.03 4.46
CA GLU A 171 -3.11 -12.79 5.01
C GLU A 171 -3.48 -13.55 6.28
N ASN A 172 -4.34 -12.98 7.14
CA ASN A 172 -4.82 -13.69 8.33
C ASN A 172 -5.67 -14.91 7.95
N VAL A 173 -6.53 -14.80 6.94
CA VAL A 173 -7.33 -15.92 6.44
C VAL A 173 -6.43 -17.00 5.84
N ASP A 174 -5.44 -16.60 5.03
CA ASP A 174 -4.50 -17.54 4.42
C ASP A 174 -3.61 -18.21 5.47
N ALA A 175 -3.16 -17.47 6.49
CA ALA A 175 -2.39 -18.02 7.60
C ALA A 175 -3.19 -19.08 8.38
N ILE A 176 -4.48 -18.85 8.65
CA ILE A 176 -5.35 -19.83 9.31
C ILE A 176 -5.44 -21.13 8.47
N ARG A 177 -5.61 -21.01 7.15
CA ARG A 177 -5.66 -22.19 6.27
C ARG A 177 -4.33 -22.93 6.25
N ALA A 178 -3.21 -22.21 6.19
CA ALA A 178 -1.87 -22.81 6.25
C ALA A 178 -1.63 -23.54 7.58
N MET A 179 -2.03 -22.93 8.71
CA MET A 179 -1.87 -23.54 10.04
C MET A 179 -2.75 -24.78 10.24
N THR A 180 -3.84 -24.90 9.50
CA THR A 180 -4.79 -26.03 9.59
C THR A 180 -4.66 -27.01 8.44
N ASP A 181 -3.71 -26.79 7.53
CA ASP A 181 -3.41 -27.66 6.38
C ASP A 181 -4.64 -27.98 5.50
N VAL A 182 -5.53 -27.00 5.31
CA VAL A 182 -6.78 -27.18 4.54
C VAL A 182 -6.68 -26.77 3.07
N ALA A 183 -5.62 -26.08 2.67
CA ALA A 183 -5.35 -25.69 1.29
C ALA A 183 -3.88 -25.37 1.11
N ASP A 184 -3.34 -25.57 -0.09
CA ASP A 184 -2.03 -25.02 -0.44
C ASP A 184 -2.08 -23.50 -0.60
N ALA A 185 -0.90 -22.86 -0.72
CA ALA A 185 -0.81 -21.41 -0.74
C ALA A 185 -1.57 -20.79 -1.92
N ALA A 186 -1.43 -21.36 -3.12
CA ALA A 186 -2.06 -20.81 -4.33
C ALA A 186 -3.60 -20.94 -4.27
N GLU A 187 -4.10 -22.10 -3.85
CA GLU A 187 -5.53 -22.33 -3.65
C GLU A 187 -6.09 -21.40 -2.57
N SER A 188 -5.37 -21.23 -1.46
CA SER A 188 -5.78 -20.34 -0.38
C SER A 188 -5.91 -18.90 -0.84
N ILE A 189 -4.87 -18.37 -1.50
CA ILE A 189 -4.84 -17.00 -2.01
C ILE A 189 -6.00 -16.76 -3.00
N ASP A 190 -6.18 -17.65 -3.97
CA ASP A 190 -7.25 -17.53 -4.96
C ASP A 190 -8.64 -17.56 -4.29
N ARG A 191 -8.88 -18.49 -3.36
CA ARG A 191 -10.13 -18.57 -2.61
C ARG A 191 -10.38 -17.32 -1.78
N THR A 192 -9.37 -16.82 -1.09
CA THR A 192 -9.46 -15.59 -0.28
C THR A 192 -9.78 -14.39 -1.17
N ASN A 193 -9.05 -14.22 -2.27
CA ASN A 193 -9.23 -13.11 -3.19
C ASN A 193 -10.65 -13.10 -3.78
N ARG A 194 -11.15 -14.23 -4.24
CA ARG A 194 -12.54 -14.35 -4.74
C ARG A 194 -13.59 -14.06 -3.67
N THR A 195 -13.39 -14.57 -2.45
CA THR A 195 -14.38 -14.42 -1.37
C THR A 195 -14.46 -12.98 -0.87
N LEU A 196 -13.34 -12.28 -0.78
CA LEU A 196 -13.27 -10.90 -0.34
C LEU A 196 -13.53 -9.88 -1.47
N GLY A 197 -13.55 -10.33 -2.72
CA GLY A 197 -13.59 -9.43 -3.86
C GLY A 197 -12.33 -8.59 -3.96
N VAL A 198 -11.16 -9.22 -3.78
CA VAL A 198 -9.86 -8.58 -4.03
C VAL A 198 -9.73 -8.32 -5.53
N GLY A 199 -9.21 -7.15 -5.88
CA GLY A 199 -9.14 -6.62 -7.23
C GLY A 199 -10.01 -5.37 -7.35
N LEU A 200 -9.43 -4.19 -7.03
CA LEU A 200 -10.04 -2.88 -7.30
C LEU A 200 -10.04 -2.54 -8.80
N ALA A 201 -9.49 -3.38 -9.62
CA ALA A 201 -9.54 -3.29 -11.07
C ALA A 201 -10.97 -3.45 -11.61
N GLY A 202 -11.86 -2.57 -11.22
CA GLY A 202 -13.03 -2.24 -12.00
C GLY A 202 -12.52 -1.53 -13.25
N ASP A 203 -13.06 -1.90 -14.42
CA ASP A 203 -12.82 -1.21 -15.68
C ASP A 203 -12.95 0.32 -15.47
N PRO A 204 -11.88 1.12 -15.66
CA PRO A 204 -11.97 2.57 -15.58
C PRO A 204 -13.00 3.16 -16.53
N ALA A 205 -13.43 2.43 -17.57
CA ALA A 205 -14.46 2.83 -18.51
C ALA A 205 -15.87 2.90 -17.89
N GLY A 206 -16.09 2.38 -16.68
CA GLY A 206 -17.34 2.51 -15.93
C GLY A 206 -17.37 3.68 -14.94
N PHE A 207 -16.23 4.27 -14.65
CA PHE A 207 -16.10 5.41 -13.75
C PHE A 207 -15.95 6.69 -14.55
N SER A 208 -17.06 7.28 -14.98
CA SER A 208 -17.06 8.69 -15.39
C SER A 208 -16.84 9.51 -14.11
N GLY A 209 -15.57 9.85 -13.82
CA GLY A 209 -15.26 10.87 -12.82
C GLY A 209 -16.07 12.14 -13.09
N PRO A 210 -16.30 12.99 -12.09
CA PRO A 210 -17.01 14.24 -12.30
C PRO A 210 -16.34 14.98 -13.45
N ASP A 211 -17.17 15.32 -14.47
CA ASP A 211 -16.75 16.07 -15.66
C ASP A 211 -15.83 17.22 -15.27
N THR A 212 -14.56 17.13 -15.65
CA THR A 212 -13.61 18.26 -15.56
C THR A 212 -13.89 19.33 -16.62
N ALA A 213 -15.05 19.30 -17.26
CA ALA A 213 -15.54 20.32 -18.15
C ALA A 213 -16.09 21.52 -17.37
N GLY A 214 -15.21 22.30 -16.75
CA GLY A 214 -15.67 23.51 -16.04
C GLY A 214 -14.59 24.35 -15.35
N ALA A 215 -13.32 24.08 -15.59
CA ALA A 215 -12.24 24.90 -15.03
C ALA A 215 -11.50 25.69 -16.13
N GLU A 216 -12.27 26.35 -17.02
CA GLU A 216 -11.72 27.46 -17.81
C GLU A 216 -12.39 28.76 -17.36
N ALA A 217 -11.51 29.74 -17.08
CA ALA A 217 -11.75 31.16 -16.92
C ALA A 217 -12.38 31.65 -15.62
N ALA A 218 -11.50 32.02 -14.68
CA ALA A 218 -11.62 33.26 -13.92
C ALA A 218 -10.22 33.78 -13.62
N ASP A 219 -9.55 34.30 -14.67
CA ASP A 219 -8.59 35.40 -14.54
C ASP A 219 -9.44 36.68 -14.53
N ASP A 220 -9.42 37.39 -13.40
CA ASP A 220 -9.46 38.85 -13.25
C ASP A 220 -9.08 39.24 -11.80
#